data_c44b66d47342c72af3551a6c9f19aafb
#
_entry.id   c44b66d47342c72af3551a6c9f19aafb
#
_cell.length_a   1.000
_cell.length_b   1.000
_cell.length_c   1.000
_cell.angle_alpha   90.00
_cell.angle_beta   90.00
_cell.angle_gamma   90.00
#
_symmetry.space_group_name_H-M   'P 1'
#
loop_
_entity.id
_entity.type
_entity.pdbx_description
1 polymer ?
#
loop_
_entity_poly.entity_id
_entity_poly.type
_entity_poly.pdbx_seq_one_letter_code
_entity_poly.pdbx_strand_id
1 'polypeptide(L)' 'MSNHWYDNAIIYHIYPLGFCGAPKINEGGPVEYRLDKLLDWIPHLKEMNVDAVYLGPVFESSEHGYDTIDYKKIDRR' A
#
# COMPACT_ATOMS: atom_id res chain seq x y z
N MET A 1 15.03 15.24 -26.19
CA MET A 1 13.94 14.87 -25.29
C MET A 1 14.27 13.55 -24.65
N SER A 2 14.38 13.51 -23.32
CA SER A 2 14.68 12.26 -22.64
C SER A 2 13.40 11.43 -22.52
N ASN A 3 13.49 10.14 -22.83
CA ASN A 3 12.38 9.21 -22.67
C ASN A 3 12.59 8.44 -21.38
N HIS A 4 11.81 8.76 -20.37
CA HIS A 4 11.80 8.01 -19.13
C HIS A 4 10.67 6.99 -19.18
N TRP A 5 10.85 5.84 -18.54
CA TRP A 5 9.82 4.81 -18.50
C TRP A 5 8.48 5.35 -17.96
N TYR A 6 8.55 6.30 -17.02
CA TYR A 6 7.36 6.85 -16.39
C TYR A 6 6.60 7.85 -17.26
N ASP A 7 7.18 8.32 -18.38
CA ASP A 7 6.51 9.29 -19.26
C ASP A 7 5.23 8.72 -19.86
N ASN A 8 5.21 7.41 -20.11
CA ASN A 8 4.05 6.71 -20.65
C ASN A 8 3.54 5.63 -19.71
N ALA A 9 3.97 5.65 -18.45
CA ALA A 9 3.60 4.64 -17.48
C ALA A 9 2.19 4.86 -16.95
N ILE A 10 1.51 3.75 -16.70
CA ILE A 10 0.26 3.74 -15.94
C ILE A 10 0.61 3.36 -14.51
N ILE A 11 0.36 4.30 -13.57
CA ILE A 11 0.67 4.10 -12.15
C ILE A 11 -0.65 3.98 -11.39
N TYR A 12 -0.79 2.90 -10.65
CA TYR A 12 -1.98 2.64 -9.83
C TYR A 12 -1.67 2.93 -8.38
N HIS A 13 -2.48 3.77 -7.74
CA HIS A 13 -2.31 4.14 -6.34
C HIS A 13 -3.19 3.26 -5.45
N ILE A 14 -2.60 2.68 -4.41
CA ILE A 14 -3.31 1.89 -3.42
C ILE A 14 -3.02 2.46 -2.03
N TYR A 15 -4.07 2.72 -1.26
CA TYR A 15 -3.98 3.04 0.16
C TYR A 15 -4.11 1.75 0.97
N PRO A 16 -2.99 1.18 1.49
CA PRO A 16 -3.02 -0.18 2.03
C PRO A 16 -3.99 -0.39 3.19
N LEU A 17 -4.04 0.54 4.15
CA LEU A 17 -4.93 0.39 5.31
C LEU A 17 -6.39 0.30 4.88
N GLY A 18 -6.83 1.15 3.97
CA GLY A 18 -8.19 1.12 3.45
C GLY A 18 -8.46 -0.08 2.55
N PHE A 19 -7.57 -0.32 1.60
CA PHE A 19 -7.72 -1.40 0.62
C PHE A 19 -7.77 -2.77 1.30
N CYS A 20 -6.93 -2.99 2.31
CA CYS A 20 -6.83 -4.27 2.99
C CYS A 20 -7.82 -4.41 4.15
N GLY A 21 -8.65 -3.42 4.40
CA GLY A 21 -9.67 -3.48 5.44
C GLY A 21 -9.11 -3.45 6.86
N ALA A 22 -8.00 -2.74 7.07
CA ALA A 22 -7.41 -2.62 8.39
C ALA A 22 -8.28 -1.79 9.33
N PRO A 23 -8.23 -2.05 10.66
CA PRO A 23 -8.92 -1.22 11.63
C PRO A 23 -8.45 0.23 11.56
N LYS A 24 -9.36 1.17 11.83
CA LYS A 24 -9.04 2.59 11.77
C LYS A 24 -8.02 3.02 12.82
N ILE A 25 -8.03 2.36 13.98
CA ILE A 25 -7.14 2.66 15.09
C ILE A 25 -6.21 1.47 15.30
N ASN A 26 -4.91 1.76 15.46
CA ASN A 26 -3.91 0.75 15.76
C ASN A 26 -3.86 0.54 17.27
N GLU A 27 -4.47 -0.54 17.72
CA GLU A 27 -4.55 -0.87 19.16
C GLU A 27 -3.32 -1.64 19.67
N GLY A 28 -2.32 -1.83 18.84
CA GLY A 28 -1.09 -2.50 19.25
C GLY A 28 -1.20 -4.01 19.39
N GLY A 29 -2.19 -4.62 18.75
CA GLY A 29 -2.35 -6.07 18.78
C GLY A 29 -1.31 -6.83 17.99
N PRO A 30 -1.53 -8.13 17.72
CA PRO A 30 -0.59 -8.93 16.94
C PRO A 30 -0.50 -8.44 15.50
N VAL A 31 0.59 -8.81 14.81
CA VAL A 31 0.76 -8.53 13.39
C VAL A 31 -0.28 -9.32 12.60
N GLU A 32 -0.99 -8.62 11.71
CA GLU A 32 -1.93 -9.21 10.79
C GLU A 32 -1.39 -9.09 9.36
N TYR A 33 -1.49 -10.15 8.57
CA TYR A 33 -0.93 -10.17 7.21
C TYR A 33 -1.94 -9.69 6.18
N ARG A 34 -2.58 -8.56 6.42
CA ARG A 34 -3.61 -8.01 5.51
C ARG A 34 -3.05 -7.58 4.16
N LEU A 35 -1.77 -7.23 4.09
CA LEU A 35 -1.14 -6.92 2.80
C LEU A 35 -1.20 -8.06 1.80
N ASP A 36 -1.37 -9.30 2.27
CA ASP A 36 -1.50 -10.45 1.37
C ASP A 36 -2.70 -10.32 0.43
N LYS A 37 -3.69 -9.50 0.77
CA LYS A 37 -4.82 -9.21 -0.12
C LYS A 37 -4.39 -8.57 -1.43
N LEU A 38 -3.24 -7.90 -1.44
CA LEU A 38 -2.70 -7.32 -2.66
C LEU A 38 -2.30 -8.39 -3.67
N LEU A 39 -1.92 -9.58 -3.21
CA LEU A 39 -1.56 -10.69 -4.10
C LEU A 39 -2.75 -11.09 -4.97
N ASP A 40 -3.96 -11.04 -4.43
CA ASP A 40 -5.18 -11.37 -5.17
C ASP A 40 -5.51 -10.30 -6.22
N TRP A 41 -4.96 -9.10 -6.06
CA TRP A 41 -5.21 -7.97 -6.96
C TRP A 41 -4.22 -7.91 -8.13
N ILE A 42 -3.08 -8.62 -8.04
CA ILE A 42 -2.04 -8.59 -9.07
C ILE A 42 -2.56 -8.98 -10.46
N PRO A 43 -3.37 -10.06 -10.63
CA PRO A 43 -3.90 -10.40 -11.95
C PRO A 43 -4.72 -9.26 -12.56
N HIS A 44 -5.50 -8.55 -11.76
CA HIS A 44 -6.28 -7.41 -12.22
C HIS A 44 -5.39 -6.27 -12.70
N LEU A 45 -4.31 -5.98 -11.96
CA LEU A 45 -3.34 -4.96 -12.35
C LEU A 45 -2.67 -5.29 -13.68
N LYS A 46 -2.37 -6.57 -13.90
CA LYS A 46 -1.79 -7.04 -15.16
C LYS A 46 -2.76 -6.84 -16.33
N GLU A 47 -4.05 -7.09 -16.12
CA GLU A 47 -5.07 -6.89 -17.14
C GLU A 47 -5.20 -5.42 -17.52
N MET A 48 -4.96 -4.50 -16.59
CA MET A 48 -5.00 -3.06 -16.84
C MET A 48 -3.71 -2.52 -17.43
N ASN A 49 -2.70 -3.36 -17.64
CA ASN A 49 -1.37 -2.94 -18.11
C ASN A 49 -0.73 -1.88 -17.22
N VAL A 50 -0.86 -2.06 -15.91
CA VAL A 50 -0.26 -1.16 -14.92
C VAL A 50 1.24 -1.41 -14.88
N ASP A 51 2.03 -0.34 -14.99
CA ASP A 51 3.49 -0.41 -15.00
C ASP A 51 4.09 -0.35 -13.60
N ALA A 52 3.43 0.35 -12.68
CA ALA A 52 3.93 0.53 -11.33
C ALA A 52 2.76 0.70 -10.36
N VAL A 53 2.99 0.34 -9.10
CA VAL A 53 2.04 0.56 -8.02
C VAL A 53 2.64 1.56 -7.05
N TYR A 54 1.90 2.63 -6.77
CA TYR A 54 2.25 3.60 -5.74
C TYR A 54 1.49 3.24 -4.47
N LEU A 55 2.21 2.83 -3.43
CA LEU A 55 1.59 2.49 -2.15
C LEU A 55 1.51 3.74 -1.28
N GLY A 56 0.37 3.95 -0.64
CA GLY A 56 0.22 4.93 0.41
C GLY A 56 1.01 4.52 1.66
N PRO A 57 0.76 5.16 2.81
CA PRO A 57 1.55 4.91 4.02
C PRO A 57 1.56 3.45 4.43
N VAL A 58 2.75 2.90 4.69
CA VAL A 58 2.94 1.51 5.10
C VAL A 58 3.66 1.37 6.44
N PHE A 59 4.23 2.46 6.96
CA PHE A 59 4.93 2.41 8.23
C PHE A 59 3.96 2.33 9.40
N GLU A 60 4.43 1.79 10.53
CA GLU A 60 3.62 1.69 11.74
C GLU A 60 3.07 3.07 12.13
N SER A 61 1.75 3.17 12.26
CA SER A 61 1.07 4.41 12.57
C SER A 61 -0.05 4.18 13.58
N SER A 62 -0.59 5.27 14.15
CA SER A 62 -1.66 5.14 15.13
C SER A 62 -3.05 5.06 14.51
N GLU A 63 -3.29 5.76 13.40
CA GLU A 63 -4.62 5.78 12.77
C GLU A 63 -4.56 5.65 11.27
N HIS A 64 -4.43 6.78 10.55
CA HIS A 64 -4.60 6.84 9.10
C HIS A 64 -3.36 6.50 8.28
N GLY A 65 -2.22 6.31 8.91
CA GLY A 65 -0.98 5.96 8.21
C GLY A 65 -0.03 7.14 8.05
N TYR A 66 -0.53 8.34 7.89
CA TYR A 66 0.32 9.54 7.78
C TYR A 66 0.83 10.01 9.16
N ASP A 67 0.27 9.48 10.22
CA ASP A 67 0.66 9.73 11.62
C ASP A 67 1.64 8.66 12.10
N THR A 68 2.74 8.51 11.38
CA THR A 68 3.75 7.47 11.61
C THR A 68 4.35 7.53 13.02
N ILE A 69 4.36 6.38 13.69
CA ILE A 69 4.99 6.23 15.01
C ILE A 69 6.31 5.47 14.93
N ASP A 70 6.53 4.67 13.89
CA ASP A 70 7.79 3.95 13.73
C ASP A 70 8.12 3.78 12.25
N TYR A 71 9.15 4.48 11.77
CA TYR A 71 9.58 4.40 10.38
C TYR A 71 10.37 3.14 10.05
N LYS A 72 10.69 2.32 11.05
CA LYS A 72 11.45 1.09 10.87
C LYS A 72 10.58 -0.16 10.83
N LYS A 73 9.29 0.00 10.97
CA LYS A 73 8.34 -1.11 10.98
C LYS A 73 7.22 -0.88 9.97
N ILE A 74 6.79 -1.95 9.33
CA ILE A 74 5.56 -1.96 8.56
C ILE A 74 4.40 -2.04 9.56
N ASP A 75 3.31 -1.31 9.27
CA ASP A 75 2.15 -1.27 10.16
C ASP A 75 1.63 -2.69 10.42
N ARG A 76 1.40 -3.00 11.68
CA ARG A 76 0.98 -4.35 12.07
C ARG A 76 -0.44 -4.70 11.62
N ARG A 77 -1.23 -3.72 11.27
CA ARG A 77 -2.59 -3.94 10.78
C ARG A 77 -2.62 -4.46 9.38
#